data_bf1efa5c5ec5781d695aacc89c50afb2
#
_entry.id   bf1efa5c5ec5781d695aacc89c50afb2
#
_cell.length_a   1.000
_cell.length_b   1.000
_cell.length_c   1.000
_cell.angle_alpha   90.00
_cell.angle_beta   90.00
_cell.angle_gamma   90.00
#
_symmetry.space_group_name_H-M   'P 1'
#
loop_
_entity.id
_entity.type
_entity.pdbx_description
1 polymer ?
#
loop_
_entity_poly.entity_id
_entity_poly.type
_entity_poly.pdbx_seq_one_letter_code
_entity_poly.pdbx_strand_id
1 'polypeptide(L)'
;MNYLIYSVEDDKNISHLINVALTKQGYVVESFYDGESFFKRFNEQKPNLILLDMMLPNIQGSEILKTIREHEDNDDIQIIIVSANRMVMDKVDGLDLGADDYIEKPFEILELMSRVNSKARRFFKSTRIVRGNLILDSKKHEFYKDNTLIELTNKEFEIMELLMKKNGEVISREELFRHIWGNDDIESRTIDMHIKSLRKKINDTDGVIIKSVYGIGYKIEL
;
A
#
# COMPACT_ATOMS: atom_id res chain seq x y z
N MET A 1 1.28 -13.16 -6.62
CA MET A 1 1.34 -12.00 -5.70
C MET A 1 0.76 -10.79 -6.42
N ASN A 2 -0.20 -10.06 -5.80
CA ASN A 2 -0.79 -8.87 -6.46
C ASN A 2 0.01 -7.59 -6.13
N TYR A 3 1.32 -7.59 -6.33
CA TYR A 3 2.15 -6.40 -6.24
C TYR A 3 2.37 -5.89 -7.66
N LEU A 4 1.71 -4.77 -7.97
CA LEU A 4 1.71 -4.18 -9.29
C LEU A 4 2.88 -3.21 -9.42
N ILE A 5 3.69 -3.41 -10.44
CA ILE A 5 4.86 -2.59 -10.77
C ILE A 5 4.64 -1.96 -12.13
N TYR A 6 4.80 -0.65 -12.21
CA TYR A 6 4.88 0.06 -13.48
C TYR A 6 6.35 0.32 -13.81
N SER A 7 6.77 -0.06 -15.01
CA SER A 7 8.11 0.23 -15.55
C SER A 7 7.99 1.24 -16.68
N VAL A 8 8.50 2.44 -16.47
CA VAL A 8 8.48 3.53 -17.44
C VAL A 8 9.91 3.71 -17.98
N GLU A 9 10.13 3.19 -19.18
CA GLU A 9 11.47 3.04 -19.79
C GLU A 9 11.33 3.02 -21.32
N ASP A 10 11.95 3.94 -22.03
CA ASP A 10 11.84 4.07 -23.48
C ASP A 10 12.71 3.06 -24.25
N ASP A 11 13.81 2.58 -23.66
CA ASP A 11 14.60 1.49 -24.25
C ASP A 11 13.86 0.16 -24.09
N LYS A 12 13.39 -0.37 -25.21
CA LYS A 12 12.62 -1.61 -25.28
C LYS A 12 13.39 -2.83 -24.77
N ASN A 13 14.73 -2.85 -24.89
CA ASN A 13 15.54 -3.98 -24.43
C ASN A 13 15.64 -3.96 -22.90
N ILE A 14 15.88 -2.78 -22.31
CA ILE A 14 15.90 -2.59 -20.85
C ILE A 14 14.53 -2.89 -20.27
N SER A 15 13.47 -2.32 -20.86
CA SER A 15 12.08 -2.55 -20.45
C SER A 15 11.71 -4.03 -20.49
N HIS A 16 12.08 -4.75 -21.56
CA HIS A 16 11.86 -6.18 -21.67
C HIS A 16 12.63 -6.99 -20.62
N LEU A 17 13.90 -6.66 -20.38
CA LEU A 17 14.73 -7.30 -19.36
C LEU A 17 14.12 -7.15 -17.96
N ILE A 18 13.70 -5.94 -17.61
CA ILE A 18 13.03 -5.63 -16.34
C ILE A 18 11.74 -6.46 -16.20
N ASN A 19 10.90 -6.43 -17.24
CA ASN A 19 9.62 -7.13 -17.24
C ASN A 19 9.80 -8.64 -17.03
N VAL A 20 10.68 -9.28 -17.81
CA VAL A 20 10.93 -10.72 -17.68
C VAL A 20 11.48 -11.08 -16.30
N ALA A 21 12.43 -10.31 -15.78
CA ALA A 21 13.04 -10.60 -14.49
C ALA A 21 12.04 -10.51 -13.35
N LEU A 22 11.24 -9.45 -13.30
CA LEU A 22 10.28 -9.23 -12.22
C LEU A 22 9.05 -10.13 -12.32
N THR A 23 8.58 -10.43 -13.53
CA THR A 23 7.48 -11.38 -13.74
C THR A 23 7.88 -12.80 -13.28
N LYS A 24 9.12 -13.22 -13.53
CA LYS A 24 9.65 -14.50 -13.00
C LYS A 24 9.67 -14.57 -11.48
N GLN A 25 9.75 -13.41 -10.78
CA GLN A 25 9.64 -13.33 -9.33
C GLN A 25 8.20 -13.33 -8.81
N GLY A 26 7.22 -13.37 -9.72
CA GLY A 26 5.80 -13.40 -9.39
C GLY A 26 5.16 -12.03 -9.18
N TYR A 27 5.82 -10.95 -9.62
CA TYR A 27 5.23 -9.61 -9.68
C TYR A 27 4.34 -9.46 -10.92
N VAL A 28 3.34 -8.57 -10.81
CA VAL A 28 2.56 -8.11 -11.98
C VAL A 28 3.27 -6.86 -12.50
N VAL A 29 3.71 -6.89 -13.77
CA VAL A 29 4.50 -5.80 -14.37
C VAL A 29 3.79 -5.27 -15.59
N GLU A 30 3.55 -3.97 -15.64
CA GLU A 30 3.09 -3.25 -16.82
C GLU A 30 4.20 -2.29 -17.28
N SER A 31 4.52 -2.31 -18.58
CA SER A 31 5.61 -1.52 -19.15
C SER A 31 5.08 -0.41 -20.02
N PHE A 32 5.66 0.79 -19.86
CA PHE A 32 5.34 2.02 -20.60
C PHE A 32 6.61 2.60 -21.21
N TYR A 33 6.52 3.12 -22.42
CA TYR A 33 7.65 3.66 -23.18
C TYR A 33 7.65 5.19 -23.24
N ASP A 34 6.61 5.81 -22.69
CA ASP A 34 6.42 7.26 -22.66
C ASP A 34 5.50 7.65 -21.48
N GLY A 35 5.52 8.95 -21.14
CA GLY A 35 4.73 9.49 -20.04
C GLY A 35 3.22 9.53 -20.32
N GLU A 36 2.79 9.66 -21.58
CA GLU A 36 1.35 9.74 -21.91
C GLU A 36 0.64 8.41 -21.65
N SER A 37 1.19 7.32 -22.17
CA SER A 37 0.66 5.96 -21.95
C SER A 37 0.69 5.59 -20.47
N PHE A 38 1.76 5.99 -19.75
CA PHE A 38 1.87 5.82 -18.31
C PHE A 38 0.75 6.55 -17.57
N PHE A 39 0.56 7.86 -17.77
CA PHE A 39 -0.46 8.61 -17.05
C PHE A 39 -1.88 8.16 -17.36
N LYS A 40 -2.16 7.76 -18.61
CA LYS A 40 -3.45 7.17 -18.96
C LYS A 40 -3.77 5.98 -18.07
N ARG A 41 -2.83 5.03 -17.95
CA ARG A 41 -3.02 3.84 -17.13
C ARG A 41 -2.98 4.13 -15.64
N PHE A 42 -2.12 5.06 -15.21
CA PHE A 42 -1.99 5.49 -13.82
C PHE A 42 -3.28 6.10 -13.27
N ASN A 43 -4.06 6.79 -14.09
CA ASN A 43 -5.37 7.33 -13.70
C ASN A 43 -6.46 6.26 -13.58
N GLU A 44 -6.32 5.13 -14.29
CA GLU A 44 -7.24 4.00 -14.19
C GLU A 44 -6.92 3.11 -12.98
N GLN A 45 -5.64 2.84 -12.75
CA GLN A 45 -5.17 1.97 -11.67
C GLN A 45 -3.82 2.44 -11.15
N LYS A 46 -3.68 2.56 -9.84
CA LYS A 46 -2.43 2.93 -9.19
C LYS A 46 -1.55 1.69 -8.96
N PRO A 47 -0.24 1.76 -9.25
CA PRO A 47 0.70 0.69 -8.93
C PRO A 47 1.14 0.76 -7.46
N ASN A 48 1.81 -0.30 -7.00
CA ASN A 48 2.49 -0.29 -5.71
C ASN A 48 3.92 0.25 -5.80
N LEU A 49 4.56 0.08 -6.97
CA LEU A 49 5.92 0.54 -7.24
C LEU A 49 6.00 1.05 -8.68
N ILE A 50 6.77 2.11 -8.86
CA ILE A 50 7.15 2.63 -10.18
C ILE A 50 8.67 2.54 -10.32
N LEU A 51 9.12 1.93 -11.40
CA LEU A 51 10.49 2.06 -11.91
C LEU A 51 10.46 3.15 -12.97
N LEU A 52 11.16 4.24 -12.76
CA LEU A 52 11.04 5.46 -13.57
C LEU A 52 12.37 5.86 -14.15
N ASP A 53 12.48 5.82 -15.48
CA ASP A 53 13.60 6.49 -16.16
C ASP A 53 13.40 8.01 -16.14
N MET A 54 14.48 8.72 -15.89
CA MET A 54 14.49 10.19 -15.91
C MET A 54 14.58 10.76 -17.33
N MET A 55 15.07 9.96 -18.29
CA MET A 55 15.31 10.38 -19.67
C MET A 55 14.27 9.78 -20.63
N LEU A 56 13.03 10.20 -20.50
CA LEU A 56 11.95 9.74 -21.38
C LEU A 56 11.73 10.71 -22.55
N PRO A 57 11.25 10.22 -23.71
CA PRO A 57 10.83 11.10 -24.79
C PRO A 57 9.57 11.89 -24.38
N ASN A 58 9.50 13.16 -24.82
CA ASN A 58 8.37 14.09 -24.67
C ASN A 58 8.11 14.65 -23.26
N ILE A 59 8.31 13.89 -22.19
CA ILE A 59 8.18 14.36 -20.81
C ILE A 59 9.33 13.79 -19.98
N GLN A 60 9.94 14.60 -19.14
CA GLN A 60 11.03 14.13 -18.30
C GLN A 60 10.50 13.34 -17.08
N GLY A 61 11.25 12.32 -16.66
CA GLY A 61 10.90 11.54 -15.48
C GLY A 61 10.76 12.38 -14.21
N SER A 62 11.53 13.47 -14.10
CA SER A 62 11.39 14.44 -12.99
C SER A 62 10.03 15.12 -12.94
N GLU A 63 9.44 15.43 -14.10
CA GLU A 63 8.08 16.00 -14.18
C GLU A 63 7.03 14.96 -13.80
N ILE A 64 7.22 13.70 -14.23
CA ILE A 64 6.33 12.58 -13.82
C ILE A 64 6.38 12.40 -12.30
N LEU A 65 7.60 12.35 -11.72
CA LEU A 65 7.80 12.19 -10.28
C LEU A 65 7.11 13.32 -9.50
N LYS A 66 7.34 14.57 -9.90
CA LYS A 66 6.74 15.74 -9.29
C LYS A 66 5.21 15.67 -9.34
N THR A 67 4.64 15.40 -10.52
CA THR A 67 3.18 15.27 -10.69
C THR A 67 2.58 14.19 -9.79
N ILE A 68 3.27 13.06 -9.62
CA ILE A 68 2.79 12.00 -8.72
C ILE A 68 2.79 12.48 -7.26
N ARG A 69 3.85 13.17 -6.82
CA ARG A 69 4.02 13.63 -5.43
C ARG A 69 3.22 14.89 -5.09
N GLU A 70 2.66 15.60 -6.06
CA GLU A 70 1.72 16.72 -5.83
C GLU A 70 0.40 16.27 -5.16
N HIS A 71 0.11 14.98 -5.15
CA HIS A 71 -1.11 14.42 -4.56
C HIS A 71 -0.77 13.48 -3.39
N GLU A 72 -1.15 13.83 -2.17
CA GLU A 72 -0.91 13.04 -0.93
C GLU A 72 -1.44 11.59 -1.02
N ASP A 73 -2.52 11.35 -1.79
CA ASP A 73 -3.06 10.01 -2.04
C ASP A 73 -2.05 9.06 -2.73
N ASN A 74 -0.97 9.59 -3.30
CA ASN A 74 0.07 8.82 -3.97
C ASN A 74 1.32 8.58 -3.11
N ASP A 75 1.36 9.03 -1.85
CA ASP A 75 2.54 8.92 -0.98
C ASP A 75 2.91 7.47 -0.67
N ASP A 76 1.95 6.57 -0.67
CA ASP A 76 2.19 5.13 -0.47
C ASP A 76 2.81 4.44 -1.70
N ILE A 77 2.83 5.10 -2.87
CA ILE A 77 3.43 4.53 -4.09
C ILE A 77 4.94 4.66 -4.00
N GLN A 78 5.63 3.53 -4.01
CA GLN A 78 7.09 3.51 -4.00
C GLN A 78 7.62 3.89 -5.39
N ILE A 79 8.65 4.76 -5.45
CA ILE A 79 9.26 5.16 -6.72
C ILE A 79 10.76 4.91 -6.67
N ILE A 80 11.26 4.10 -7.58
CA ILE A 80 12.69 3.87 -7.80
C ILE A 80 13.07 4.52 -9.11
N ILE A 81 13.97 5.50 -9.05
CA ILE A 81 14.56 6.11 -10.26
C ILE A 81 15.57 5.13 -10.86
N VAL A 82 15.53 4.99 -12.20
CA VAL A 82 16.49 4.18 -12.96
C VAL A 82 17.08 5.09 -14.04
N SER A 83 18.31 5.60 -13.88
CA SER A 83 18.85 6.64 -14.77
C SER A 83 20.33 6.47 -15.07
N ALA A 84 20.73 6.92 -16.28
CA ALA A 84 22.13 6.97 -16.70
C ALA A 84 22.92 8.13 -16.09
N ASN A 85 22.27 9.04 -15.38
CA ASN A 85 22.91 10.26 -14.90
C ASN A 85 23.74 9.98 -13.63
N ARG A 86 25.04 10.27 -13.71
CA ARG A 86 26.04 9.92 -12.68
C ARG A 86 26.32 11.04 -11.68
N MET A 87 25.78 12.24 -11.90
CA MET A 87 26.07 13.34 -11.01
C MET A 87 25.39 13.12 -9.64
N VAL A 88 26.18 13.29 -8.58
CA VAL A 88 25.68 13.17 -7.20
C VAL A 88 24.51 14.14 -6.96
N MET A 89 24.54 15.30 -7.60
CA MET A 89 23.47 16.30 -7.55
C MET A 89 22.14 15.74 -8.08
N ASP A 90 22.14 15.03 -9.21
CA ASP A 90 20.89 14.47 -9.76
C ASP A 90 20.29 13.37 -8.91
N LYS A 91 21.14 12.61 -8.18
CA LYS A 91 20.66 11.62 -7.19
C LYS A 91 20.03 12.30 -5.99
N VAL A 92 20.63 13.37 -5.49
CA VAL A 92 20.10 14.17 -4.38
C VAL A 92 18.81 14.84 -4.81
N ASP A 93 18.80 15.50 -5.97
CA ASP A 93 17.60 16.16 -6.49
C ASP A 93 16.43 15.19 -6.71
N GLY A 94 16.71 13.97 -7.22
CA GLY A 94 15.67 12.94 -7.39
C GLY A 94 15.09 12.43 -6.08
N LEU A 95 15.92 12.25 -5.06
CA LEU A 95 15.46 11.85 -3.72
C LEU A 95 14.73 13.00 -3.01
N ASP A 96 15.20 14.23 -3.15
CA ASP A 96 14.55 15.42 -2.61
C ASP A 96 13.19 15.71 -3.29
N LEU A 97 13.03 15.29 -4.56
CA LEU A 97 11.73 15.30 -5.26
C LEU A 97 10.77 14.19 -4.77
N GLY A 98 11.20 13.35 -3.84
CA GLY A 98 10.33 12.34 -3.20
C GLY A 98 10.45 10.93 -3.80
N ALA A 99 11.55 10.62 -4.51
CA ALA A 99 11.83 9.22 -4.87
C ALA A 99 12.27 8.42 -3.64
N ASP A 100 11.96 7.12 -3.63
CA ASP A 100 12.29 6.23 -2.51
C ASP A 100 13.64 5.53 -2.67
N ASP A 101 14.18 5.47 -3.89
CA ASP A 101 15.47 4.84 -4.19
C ASP A 101 15.97 5.25 -5.58
N TYR A 102 17.23 4.90 -5.87
CA TYR A 102 17.89 5.24 -7.13
C TYR A 102 18.76 4.08 -7.62
N ILE A 103 18.70 3.77 -8.91
CA ILE A 103 19.54 2.78 -9.61
C ILE A 103 20.23 3.47 -10.78
N GLU A 104 21.56 3.34 -10.85
CA GLU A 104 22.37 3.90 -11.93
C GLU A 104 22.46 2.93 -13.11
N LYS A 105 22.27 3.42 -14.32
CA LYS A 105 22.53 2.67 -15.56
C LYS A 105 24.02 2.81 -15.97
N PRO A 106 24.69 1.71 -16.42
CA PRO A 106 24.18 0.37 -16.52
C PRO A 106 24.11 -0.32 -15.15
N PHE A 107 23.04 -1.10 -14.92
CA PHE A 107 22.82 -1.83 -13.66
C PHE A 107 22.82 -3.34 -13.87
N GLU A 108 23.19 -4.06 -12.83
CA GLU A 108 23.00 -5.50 -12.78
C GLU A 108 21.54 -5.82 -12.43
N ILE A 109 20.93 -6.77 -13.16
CA ILE A 109 19.54 -7.17 -12.92
C ILE A 109 19.31 -7.64 -11.47
N LEU A 110 20.32 -8.24 -10.84
CA LEU A 110 20.27 -8.67 -9.44
C LEU A 110 20.17 -7.49 -8.47
N GLU A 111 20.81 -6.36 -8.79
CA GLU A 111 20.69 -5.12 -8.01
C GLU A 111 19.26 -4.60 -8.05
N LEU A 112 18.70 -4.45 -9.26
CA LEU A 112 17.32 -4.00 -9.44
C LEU A 112 16.35 -4.92 -8.68
N MET A 113 16.48 -6.22 -8.84
CA MET A 113 15.65 -7.20 -8.13
C MET A 113 15.77 -7.08 -6.61
N SER A 114 16.98 -6.86 -6.08
CA SER A 114 17.20 -6.69 -4.63
C SER A 114 16.48 -5.46 -4.09
N ARG A 115 16.54 -4.32 -4.81
CA ARG A 115 15.87 -3.08 -4.43
C ARG A 115 14.35 -3.22 -4.49
N VAL A 116 13.82 -3.77 -5.60
CA VAL A 116 12.38 -4.05 -5.73
C VAL A 116 11.89 -4.97 -4.61
N ASN A 117 12.62 -6.06 -4.32
CA ASN A 117 12.27 -6.98 -3.24
C ASN A 117 12.30 -6.30 -1.86
N SER A 118 13.21 -5.33 -1.64
CA SER A 118 13.27 -4.56 -0.40
C SER A 118 12.02 -3.69 -0.21
N LYS A 119 11.58 -2.99 -1.28
CA LYS A 119 10.36 -2.18 -1.27
C LYS A 119 9.11 -3.06 -1.11
N ALA A 120 9.02 -4.14 -1.86
CA ALA A 120 7.93 -5.10 -1.77
C ALA A 120 7.80 -5.72 -0.37
N ARG A 121 8.93 -6.08 0.28
CA ARG A 121 8.90 -6.58 1.68
C ARG A 121 8.31 -5.57 2.65
N ARG A 122 8.59 -4.28 2.47
CA ARG A 122 8.02 -3.22 3.31
C ARG A 122 6.51 -3.13 3.12
N PHE A 123 6.05 -3.17 1.87
CA PHE A 123 4.63 -3.23 1.53
C PHE A 123 3.94 -4.44 2.14
N PHE A 124 4.50 -5.65 1.99
CA PHE A 124 3.92 -6.86 2.57
C PHE A 124 3.95 -6.89 4.09
N LYS A 125 4.92 -6.25 4.73
CA LYS A 125 4.93 -6.08 6.19
C LYS A 125 3.86 -5.10 6.65
N SER A 126 3.57 -4.04 5.89
CA SER A 126 2.52 -3.08 6.23
C SER A 126 1.10 -3.65 6.09
N THR A 127 0.92 -4.69 5.27
CA THR A 127 -0.38 -5.38 5.12
C THR A 127 -0.69 -6.36 6.25
N ARG A 128 0.31 -6.73 7.05
CA ARG A 128 0.14 -7.61 8.20
C ARG A 128 0.26 -6.82 9.49
N ILE A 129 -0.87 -6.63 10.14
CA ILE A 129 -0.95 -5.91 11.41
C ILE A 129 -0.92 -6.94 12.53
N VAL A 130 0.03 -6.81 13.45
CA VAL A 130 0.15 -7.67 14.64
C VAL A 130 -0.05 -6.80 15.88
N ARG A 131 -0.99 -7.20 16.73
CA ARG A 131 -1.26 -6.56 18.02
C ARG A 131 -1.47 -7.66 19.06
N GLY A 132 -0.52 -7.81 19.99
CA GLY A 132 -0.55 -8.89 20.96
C GLY A 132 -0.71 -10.26 20.27
N ASN A 133 -1.79 -10.97 20.61
CA ASN A 133 -2.14 -12.26 20.02
C ASN A 133 -3.06 -12.17 18.79
N LEU A 134 -3.36 -10.95 18.33
CA LEU A 134 -4.16 -10.71 17.12
C LEU A 134 -3.26 -10.48 15.93
N ILE A 135 -3.58 -11.11 14.81
CA ILE A 135 -2.90 -10.93 13.52
C ILE A 135 -3.98 -10.70 12.46
N LEU A 136 -3.84 -9.62 11.72
CA LEU A 136 -4.68 -9.32 10.57
C LEU A 136 -3.81 -9.23 9.33
N ASP A 137 -4.14 -10.00 8.30
CA ASP A 137 -3.48 -9.95 7.00
C ASP A 137 -4.45 -9.35 5.98
N SER A 138 -4.32 -8.05 5.73
CA SER A 138 -5.22 -7.31 4.83
C SER A 138 -5.19 -7.86 3.40
N LYS A 139 -4.06 -8.44 2.98
CA LYS A 139 -3.90 -8.98 1.64
C LYS A 139 -4.61 -10.31 1.43
N LYS A 140 -4.53 -11.18 2.43
CA LYS A 140 -5.22 -12.48 2.41
C LYS A 140 -6.67 -12.38 2.85
N HIS A 141 -7.05 -11.23 3.42
CA HIS A 141 -8.34 -11.03 4.08
C HIS A 141 -8.56 -12.03 5.21
N GLU A 142 -7.49 -12.31 5.98
CA GLU A 142 -7.46 -13.28 7.06
C GLU A 142 -7.23 -12.59 8.41
N PHE A 143 -7.94 -13.05 9.41
CA PHE A 143 -7.78 -12.57 10.78
C PHE A 143 -7.55 -13.77 11.72
N TYR A 144 -6.55 -13.64 12.58
CA TYR A 144 -6.17 -14.69 13.53
C TYR A 144 -6.17 -14.15 14.95
N LYS A 145 -6.60 -14.97 15.89
CA LYS A 145 -6.39 -14.81 17.33
C LYS A 145 -5.72 -16.07 17.88
N ASP A 146 -4.64 -15.90 18.64
CA ASP A 146 -3.86 -17.02 19.19
C ASP A 146 -3.44 -18.05 18.11
N ASN A 147 -3.04 -17.55 16.92
CA ASN A 147 -2.74 -18.34 15.71
C ASN A 147 -3.91 -19.17 15.14
N THR A 148 -5.13 -18.97 15.64
CA THR A 148 -6.34 -19.61 15.12
C THR A 148 -7.04 -18.66 14.15
N LEU A 149 -7.35 -19.13 12.94
CA LEU A 149 -8.10 -18.37 11.94
C LEU A 149 -9.53 -18.14 12.44
N ILE A 150 -9.96 -16.87 12.40
CA ILE A 150 -11.33 -16.45 12.77
C ILE A 150 -12.01 -15.93 11.50
N GLU A 151 -13.11 -16.54 11.11
CA GLU A 151 -13.90 -16.10 9.96
C GLU A 151 -14.68 -14.83 10.30
N LEU A 152 -14.30 -13.74 9.62
CA LEU A 152 -14.98 -12.44 9.69
C LEU A 152 -15.76 -12.19 8.40
N THR A 153 -16.89 -11.51 8.49
CA THR A 153 -17.54 -10.91 7.33
C THR A 153 -16.71 -9.72 6.84
N ASN A 154 -16.92 -9.27 5.59
CA ASN A 154 -16.18 -8.13 5.04
C ASN A 154 -16.26 -6.90 5.95
N LYS A 155 -17.43 -6.57 6.47
CA LYS A 155 -17.60 -5.40 7.36
C LYS A 155 -16.94 -5.58 8.72
N GLU A 156 -16.97 -6.76 9.28
CA GLU A 156 -16.25 -7.07 10.52
C GLU A 156 -14.74 -7.00 10.34
N PHE A 157 -14.25 -7.46 9.17
CA PHE A 157 -12.83 -7.38 8.82
C PHE A 157 -12.37 -5.92 8.69
N GLU A 158 -13.12 -5.08 7.94
CA GLU A 158 -12.84 -3.65 7.78
C GLU A 158 -12.81 -2.91 9.13
N ILE A 159 -13.77 -3.20 10.03
CA ILE A 159 -13.81 -2.63 11.38
C ILE A 159 -12.57 -3.05 12.17
N MET A 160 -12.24 -4.35 12.17
CA MET A 160 -11.08 -4.85 12.90
C MET A 160 -9.77 -4.29 12.36
N GLU A 161 -9.64 -4.18 11.03
CA GLU A 161 -8.48 -3.58 10.40
C GLU A 161 -8.28 -2.13 10.83
N LEU A 162 -9.35 -1.33 10.81
CA LEU A 162 -9.28 0.07 11.23
C LEU A 162 -8.91 0.21 12.70
N LEU A 163 -9.54 -0.57 13.59
CA LEU A 163 -9.23 -0.59 15.02
C LEU A 163 -7.76 -0.99 15.27
N MET A 164 -7.26 -2.01 14.57
CA MET A 164 -5.87 -2.46 14.73
C MET A 164 -4.86 -1.46 14.13
N LYS A 165 -5.17 -0.75 13.05
CA LYS A 165 -4.35 0.32 12.48
C LYS A 165 -4.21 1.48 13.45
N LYS A 166 -5.28 1.91 14.08
CA LYS A 166 -5.34 3.02 15.04
C LYS A 166 -4.69 2.73 16.41
N ASN A 167 -4.34 1.48 16.67
CA ASN A 167 -3.47 1.04 17.78
C ASN A 167 -3.76 1.68 19.14
N GLY A 168 -5.00 1.59 19.61
CA GLY A 168 -5.41 2.11 20.92
C GLY A 168 -6.02 3.51 20.89
N GLU A 169 -5.95 4.21 19.78
CA GLU A 169 -6.71 5.44 19.59
C GLU A 169 -8.21 5.15 19.53
N VAL A 170 -9.00 6.07 20.11
CA VAL A 170 -10.46 5.97 20.06
C VAL A 170 -10.96 6.41 18.71
N ILE A 171 -11.75 5.55 18.05
CA ILE A 171 -12.41 5.86 16.79
C ILE A 171 -13.89 6.11 17.09
N SER A 172 -14.40 7.26 16.64
CA SER A 172 -15.81 7.58 16.83
C SER A 172 -16.72 6.66 15.99
N ARG A 173 -17.99 6.52 16.42
CA ARG A 173 -18.99 5.77 15.64
C ARG A 173 -19.17 6.36 14.24
N GLU A 174 -19.15 7.67 14.13
CA GLU A 174 -19.28 8.38 12.86
C GLU A 174 -18.08 8.12 11.94
N GLU A 175 -16.85 8.15 12.50
CA GLU A 175 -15.63 7.84 11.76
C GLU A 175 -15.62 6.40 11.24
N LEU A 176 -15.96 5.42 12.12
CA LEU A 176 -16.12 4.02 11.73
C LEU A 176 -17.17 3.87 10.63
N PHE A 177 -18.32 4.51 10.78
CA PHE A 177 -19.41 4.42 9.82
C PHE A 177 -18.98 5.00 8.46
N ARG A 178 -18.44 6.21 8.45
CA ARG A 178 -17.98 6.90 7.23
C ARG A 178 -16.91 6.09 6.49
N HIS A 179 -15.98 5.50 7.23
CA HIS A 179 -14.91 4.70 6.63
C HIS A 179 -15.42 3.41 5.97
N ILE A 180 -16.44 2.78 6.53
CA ILE A 180 -16.88 1.43 6.14
C ILE A 180 -18.09 1.45 5.19
N TRP A 181 -18.96 2.45 5.29
CA TRP A 181 -20.18 2.59 4.46
C TRP A 181 -20.20 3.84 3.58
N GLY A 182 -19.22 4.74 3.71
CA GLY A 182 -19.22 6.02 2.99
C GLY A 182 -20.18 7.03 3.60
N ASN A 183 -20.70 7.93 2.75
CA ASN A 183 -21.57 9.04 3.19
C ASN A 183 -23.08 8.70 3.17
N ASP A 184 -23.46 7.44 3.10
CA ASP A 184 -24.88 7.06 3.09
C ASP A 184 -25.51 7.24 4.47
N ASP A 185 -26.69 7.85 4.52
CA ASP A 185 -27.49 8.11 5.72
C ASP A 185 -28.07 6.82 6.34
N ILE A 186 -27.27 6.02 7.00
CA ILE A 186 -27.72 4.85 7.74
C ILE A 186 -27.38 4.99 9.23
N GLU A 187 -28.32 4.61 10.10
CA GLU A 187 -28.22 4.79 11.55
C GLU A 187 -26.98 4.17 12.21
N SER A 188 -26.36 4.87 13.14
CA SER A 188 -25.18 4.48 13.93
C SER A 188 -25.32 3.16 14.71
N ARG A 189 -26.51 2.62 14.86
CA ARG A 189 -26.80 1.32 15.51
C ARG A 189 -26.16 0.13 14.79
N THR A 190 -25.88 0.26 13.49
CA THR A 190 -25.25 -0.80 12.68
C THR A 190 -23.86 -1.14 13.18
N ILE A 191 -23.06 -0.16 13.62
CA ILE A 191 -21.72 -0.37 14.17
C ILE A 191 -21.78 -1.23 15.44
N ASP A 192 -22.67 -0.91 16.38
CA ASP A 192 -22.77 -1.60 17.67
C ASP A 192 -23.11 -3.09 17.49
N MET A 193 -23.91 -3.42 16.47
CA MET A 193 -24.21 -4.81 16.10
C MET A 193 -22.98 -5.56 15.58
N HIS A 194 -22.18 -4.93 14.71
CA HIS A 194 -20.96 -5.54 14.20
C HIS A 194 -19.91 -5.70 15.30
N ILE A 195 -19.75 -4.72 16.17
CA ILE A 195 -18.86 -4.83 17.34
C ILE A 195 -19.28 -5.98 18.27
N LYS A 196 -20.57 -6.13 18.52
CA LYS A 196 -21.10 -7.25 19.31
C LYS A 196 -20.81 -8.60 18.66
N SER A 197 -20.98 -8.71 17.35
CA SER A 197 -20.65 -9.91 16.58
C SER A 197 -19.16 -10.21 16.61
N LEU A 198 -18.30 -9.20 16.39
CA LEU A 198 -16.85 -9.31 16.48
C LEU A 198 -16.41 -9.84 17.85
N ARG A 199 -16.87 -9.22 18.94
CA ARG A 199 -16.55 -9.65 20.31
C ARG A 199 -16.90 -11.12 20.52
N LYS A 200 -18.07 -11.56 20.04
CA LYS A 200 -18.48 -12.97 20.12
C LYS A 200 -17.51 -13.88 19.39
N LYS A 201 -17.12 -13.52 18.17
CA LYS A 201 -16.21 -14.32 17.32
C LYS A 201 -14.81 -14.44 17.91
N ILE A 202 -14.31 -13.36 18.50
CA ILE A 202 -12.96 -13.34 19.11
C ILE A 202 -12.96 -13.73 20.60
N ASN A 203 -14.07 -14.22 21.13
CA ASN A 203 -14.25 -14.55 22.56
C ASN A 203 -13.87 -13.37 23.49
N ASP A 204 -14.31 -12.16 23.14
CA ASP A 204 -14.13 -10.92 23.92
C ASP A 204 -15.46 -10.40 24.48
N THR A 205 -16.21 -11.29 25.15
CA THR A 205 -17.56 -10.96 25.67
C THR A 205 -17.55 -9.80 26.65
N ASP A 206 -16.49 -9.66 27.41
CA ASP A 206 -16.34 -8.62 28.43
C ASP A 206 -15.78 -7.29 27.86
N GLY A 207 -15.45 -7.24 26.57
CA GLY A 207 -14.96 -6.06 25.89
C GLY A 207 -13.58 -5.61 26.37
N VAL A 208 -12.72 -6.57 26.69
CA VAL A 208 -11.35 -6.32 27.16
C VAL A 208 -10.45 -5.90 25.99
N ILE A 209 -10.64 -6.56 24.83
CA ILE A 209 -9.87 -6.32 23.61
C ILE A 209 -10.46 -5.14 22.83
N ILE A 210 -11.76 -5.22 22.47
CA ILE A 210 -12.46 -4.13 21.81
C ILE A 210 -13.20 -3.33 22.87
N LYS A 211 -12.60 -2.25 23.37
CA LYS A 211 -13.20 -1.42 24.42
C LYS A 211 -14.20 -0.41 23.86
N SER A 212 -15.34 -0.29 24.55
CA SER A 212 -16.27 0.82 24.32
C SER A 212 -15.83 2.03 25.10
N VAL A 213 -15.77 3.19 24.42
CA VAL A 213 -15.61 4.50 25.06
C VAL A 213 -16.97 5.17 25.03
N TYR A 214 -17.56 5.32 26.24
CA TYR A 214 -18.94 5.78 26.41
C TYR A 214 -19.17 7.13 25.71
N GLY A 215 -20.22 7.24 24.94
CA GLY A 215 -20.58 8.45 24.20
C GLY A 215 -19.72 8.79 22.98
N ILE A 216 -18.59 8.08 22.75
CA ILE A 216 -17.65 8.37 21.67
C ILE A 216 -17.60 7.24 20.64
N GLY A 217 -17.10 6.07 21.00
CA GLY A 217 -16.88 5.00 20.01
C GLY A 217 -16.15 3.80 20.60
N TYR A 218 -15.17 3.30 19.83
CA TYR A 218 -14.46 2.08 20.15
C TYR A 218 -12.95 2.23 19.98
N LYS A 219 -12.19 1.43 20.70
CA LYS A 219 -10.73 1.27 20.53
C LYS A 219 -10.34 -0.18 20.75
N ILE A 220 -9.18 -0.57 20.25
CA ILE A 220 -8.54 -1.82 20.60
C ILE A 220 -7.54 -1.59 21.74
N GLU A 221 -7.47 -2.51 22.72
CA GLU A 221 -6.50 -2.44 23.82
C GLU A 221 -6.01 -3.86 24.11
N LEU A 222 -4.67 -4.04 24.09
CA LEU A 222 -4.00 -5.34 24.24
C LEU A 222 -2.82 -5.21 25.19
#